data_d433b230f3d39addfa3cfa3670398d93
#
_entry.id   d433b230f3d39addfa3cfa3670398d93
#
_cell.length_a   1.000
_cell.length_b   1.000
_cell.length_c   1.000
_cell.angle_alpha   90.00
_cell.angle_beta   90.00
_cell.angle_gamma   90.00
#
_symmetry.space_group_name_H-M   'P 1'
#
loop_
_entity.id
_entity.type
_entity.pdbx_description
1 polymer ?
#
loop_
_entity_poly.entity_id
_entity_poly.type
_entity_poly.pdbx_seq_one_letter_code
_entity_poly.pdbx_strand_id
1 'polypeptide(L)'
;MQYRRLGDTDLNVSVIGLGTNNFGNPSRISDHADSKRVLDKCRDVGINLIDTANIYGGGQSEVHIGEALRGQRNDFLIATKFNLNSLDGESPRDRIMRNVEESLTKLQTDVIDLYQIHFIPHGVPHEEYLGPLNDLVKEGKVRYVGECNYSGWRHADANRAADERGFAPFVSSQNNYSLMHRQVELELLPYCTEHNIGFLPYFPLAGGWLTGKYAAGAEVPGSARRMVGQLQGDERARAVLSRLDAYANEHGHTVLDLAFAWLLAHPAVSSVIAGAMTEEQVAGNAATSDWMLSPEERDAVDAIAAWDGTDEEVERFGMGADVPQAPVR
;
A
#
# COMPACT_ATOMS: atom_id res chain seq x y z
N MET A 1 14.51 12.52 -4.36
CA MET A 1 13.15 11.94 -4.41
C MET A 1 12.50 12.23 -5.76
N GLN A 2 11.92 11.24 -6.41
CA GLN A 2 11.16 11.36 -7.65
C GLN A 2 9.66 11.39 -7.35
N TYR A 3 8.87 11.91 -8.30
CA TYR A 3 7.42 12.01 -8.17
C TYR A 3 6.73 11.47 -9.41
N ARG A 4 5.55 10.85 -9.23
CA ARG A 4 4.68 10.34 -10.31
C ARG A 4 3.24 10.80 -10.08
N ARG A 5 2.48 10.90 -11.14
CA ARG A 5 1.03 11.10 -11.00
C ARG A 5 0.39 9.83 -10.46
N LEU A 6 -0.57 9.99 -9.58
CA LEU A 6 -1.40 8.87 -9.11
C LEU A 6 -2.50 8.61 -10.15
N GLY A 7 -2.25 7.66 -11.05
CA GLY A 7 -3.19 7.39 -12.13
C GLY A 7 -3.53 8.63 -12.95
N ASP A 8 -4.78 8.76 -13.36
CA ASP A 8 -5.27 9.93 -14.10
C ASP A 8 -5.83 11.02 -13.18
N THR A 9 -5.01 11.46 -12.21
CA THR A 9 -5.35 12.52 -11.25
C THR A 9 -4.36 13.70 -11.34
N ASP A 10 -4.60 14.76 -10.59
CA ASP A 10 -3.63 15.85 -10.39
C ASP A 10 -2.71 15.61 -9.18
N LEU A 11 -2.85 14.48 -8.48
CA LEU A 11 -2.00 14.13 -7.35
C LEU A 11 -0.61 13.72 -7.82
N ASN A 12 0.40 14.52 -7.49
CA ASN A 12 1.80 14.23 -7.77
C ASN A 12 2.43 13.63 -6.51
N VAL A 13 2.50 12.30 -6.43
CA VAL A 13 2.98 11.56 -5.26
C VAL A 13 4.46 11.24 -5.36
N SER A 14 5.18 11.27 -4.23
CA SER A 14 6.53 10.74 -4.15
C SER A 14 6.52 9.23 -4.47
N VAL A 15 7.51 8.74 -5.22
CA VAL A 15 7.57 7.32 -5.62
C VAL A 15 7.72 6.37 -4.42
N ILE A 16 8.12 6.91 -3.26
CA ILE A 16 8.09 6.23 -1.96
C ILE A 16 7.06 6.95 -1.10
N GLY A 17 6.07 6.21 -0.58
CA GLY A 17 5.08 6.67 0.37
C GLY A 17 5.31 6.09 1.76
N LEU A 18 4.91 6.80 2.80
CA LEU A 18 4.98 6.32 4.18
C LEU A 18 3.71 5.54 4.54
N GLY A 19 3.85 4.25 4.87
CA GLY A 19 2.79 3.45 5.50
C GLY A 19 2.84 3.56 7.02
N THR A 20 1.72 3.90 7.64
CA THR A 20 1.65 4.27 9.07
C THR A 20 0.97 3.24 9.97
N ASN A 21 0.89 1.96 9.56
CA ASN A 21 0.31 0.91 10.41
C ASN A 21 1.10 0.65 11.71
N ASN A 22 2.26 1.28 11.84
CA ASN A 22 3.08 1.25 13.05
C ASN A 22 2.66 2.33 14.07
N PHE A 23 2.01 3.41 13.64
CA PHE A 23 1.64 4.55 14.49
C PHE A 23 0.48 4.20 15.42
N GLY A 24 0.55 4.67 16.67
CA GLY A 24 -0.43 4.35 17.68
C GLY A 24 -0.42 2.89 18.16
N ASN A 25 0.53 2.08 17.69
CA ASN A 25 0.65 0.69 18.09
C ASN A 25 1.57 0.59 19.33
N PRO A 26 1.08 0.06 20.47
CA PRO A 26 1.85 -0.02 21.72
C PRO A 26 3.15 -0.80 21.62
N SER A 27 3.24 -1.77 20.69
CA SER A 27 4.44 -2.57 20.46
C SER A 27 5.41 -1.98 19.42
N ARG A 28 5.11 -0.79 18.87
CA ARG A 28 5.88 -0.14 17.81
C ARG A 28 6.10 1.34 18.09
N ILE A 29 5.29 2.23 17.50
CA ILE A 29 5.31 3.67 17.75
C ILE A 29 4.06 4.02 18.56
N SER A 30 4.22 4.10 19.88
CA SER A 30 3.13 4.50 20.80
C SER A 30 3.15 5.98 21.15
N ASP A 31 4.28 6.66 20.93
CA ASP A 31 4.48 8.07 21.27
C ASP A 31 4.23 8.97 20.05
N HIS A 32 3.46 10.04 20.25
CA HIS A 32 3.21 11.07 19.24
C HIS A 32 4.48 11.78 18.79
N ALA A 33 5.45 11.99 19.69
CA ALA A 33 6.72 12.62 19.36
C ALA A 33 7.54 11.76 18.38
N ASP A 34 7.50 10.43 18.52
CA ASP A 34 8.18 9.51 17.59
C ASP A 34 7.52 9.56 16.22
N SER A 35 6.18 9.55 16.16
CA SER A 35 5.44 9.70 14.91
C SER A 35 5.77 11.03 14.21
N LYS A 36 5.86 12.11 15.01
CA LYS A 36 6.22 13.42 14.47
C LYS A 36 7.62 13.43 13.86
N ARG A 37 8.63 12.84 14.55
CA ARG A 37 10.00 12.76 14.00
C ARG A 37 10.03 12.01 12.67
N VAL A 38 9.31 10.91 12.56
CA VAL A 38 9.19 10.14 11.31
C VAL A 38 8.56 11.00 10.20
N LEU A 39 7.48 11.74 10.49
CA LEU A 39 6.82 12.62 9.51
C LEU A 39 7.68 13.85 9.15
N ASP A 40 8.34 14.47 10.11
CA ASP A 40 9.29 15.57 9.82
C ASP A 40 10.40 15.08 8.90
N LYS A 41 10.94 13.87 9.13
CA LYS A 41 11.95 13.26 8.25
C LYS A 41 11.40 12.97 6.85
N CYS A 42 10.14 12.53 6.72
CA CYS A 42 9.50 12.35 5.42
C CYS A 42 9.52 13.65 4.61
N ARG A 43 9.14 14.78 5.23
CA ARG A 43 9.19 16.09 4.59
C ARG A 43 10.62 16.45 4.16
N ASP A 44 11.62 16.27 5.04
CA ASP A 44 13.02 16.61 4.77
C ASP A 44 13.59 15.84 3.57
N VAL A 45 13.17 14.59 3.34
CA VAL A 45 13.62 13.77 2.22
C VAL A 45 12.68 13.81 1.00
N GLY A 46 11.58 14.58 1.07
CA GLY A 46 10.63 14.79 -0.01
C GLY A 46 9.57 13.68 -0.17
N ILE A 47 9.34 12.85 0.84
CA ILE A 47 8.17 11.94 0.87
C ILE A 47 6.94 12.79 1.19
N ASN A 48 5.97 12.80 0.27
CA ASN A 48 4.73 13.58 0.42
C ASN A 48 3.46 12.74 0.53
N LEU A 49 3.50 11.43 0.25
CA LEU A 49 2.34 10.56 0.41
C LEU A 49 2.39 9.84 1.77
N ILE A 50 1.36 10.06 2.59
CA ILE A 50 1.14 9.38 3.86
C ILE A 50 -0.06 8.44 3.70
N ASP A 51 0.16 7.14 3.90
CA ASP A 51 -0.87 6.11 3.84
C ASP A 51 -1.21 5.60 5.25
N THR A 52 -2.47 5.78 5.65
CA THR A 52 -3.03 5.33 6.94
C THR A 52 -4.35 4.57 6.75
N ALA A 53 -5.03 4.26 7.84
CA ALA A 53 -6.37 3.71 7.86
C ALA A 53 -7.06 3.98 9.21
N ASN A 54 -8.39 4.04 9.21
CA ASN A 54 -9.20 4.27 10.40
C ASN A 54 -9.03 3.19 11.50
N ILE A 55 -8.54 2.00 11.15
CA ILE A 55 -8.31 0.89 12.09
C ILE A 55 -6.87 0.81 12.61
N TYR A 56 -5.90 1.54 12.02
CA TYR A 56 -4.50 1.41 12.43
C TYR A 56 -4.28 1.93 13.85
N GLY A 57 -3.63 1.11 14.69
CA GLY A 57 -3.46 1.42 16.11
C GLY A 57 -4.78 1.66 16.84
N GLY A 58 -5.89 1.05 16.43
CA GLY A 58 -7.22 1.32 16.98
C GLY A 58 -7.73 2.74 16.66
N GLY A 59 -7.30 3.31 15.55
CA GLY A 59 -7.61 4.68 15.12
C GLY A 59 -6.60 5.73 15.59
N GLN A 60 -5.59 5.33 16.36
CA GLN A 60 -4.57 6.25 16.85
C GLN A 60 -3.61 6.71 15.76
N SER A 61 -3.42 5.94 14.70
CA SER A 61 -2.57 6.36 13.58
C SER A 61 -3.04 7.69 12.97
N GLU A 62 -4.34 7.84 12.72
CA GLU A 62 -4.91 9.10 12.20
C GLU A 62 -4.76 10.25 13.20
N VAL A 63 -4.91 9.99 14.50
CA VAL A 63 -4.71 11.00 15.56
C VAL A 63 -3.26 11.49 15.58
N HIS A 64 -2.29 10.56 15.56
CA HIS A 64 -0.86 10.89 15.52
C HIS A 64 -0.50 11.74 14.30
N ILE A 65 -1.05 11.39 13.12
CA ILE A 65 -0.83 12.16 11.89
C ILE A 65 -1.43 13.56 12.01
N GLY A 66 -2.70 13.67 12.44
CA GLY A 66 -3.38 14.96 12.58
C GLY A 66 -2.65 15.93 13.52
N GLU A 67 -2.18 15.42 14.66
CA GLU A 67 -1.40 16.22 15.61
C GLU A 67 -0.03 16.63 15.07
N ALA A 68 0.67 15.70 14.41
CA ALA A 68 2.00 15.97 13.89
C ALA A 68 1.98 16.97 12.72
N LEU A 69 0.92 16.98 11.91
CA LEU A 69 0.78 17.83 10.73
C LEU A 69 0.12 19.18 11.00
N ARG A 70 -0.14 19.55 12.26
CA ARG A 70 -0.68 20.89 12.60
C ARG A 70 0.16 21.99 11.97
N GLY A 71 -0.47 22.82 11.14
CA GLY A 71 0.19 23.92 10.43
C GLY A 71 1.05 23.47 9.22
N GLN A 72 1.09 22.17 8.93
CA GLN A 72 1.89 21.59 7.83
C GLN A 72 1.07 20.63 6.95
N ARG A 73 -0.27 20.64 7.05
CA ARG A 73 -1.17 19.70 6.36
C ARG A 73 -0.94 19.70 4.84
N ASN A 74 -0.65 20.85 4.26
CA ASN A 74 -0.49 21.02 2.81
C ASN A 74 0.85 20.50 2.26
N ASP A 75 1.79 20.12 3.12
CA ASP A 75 3.05 19.53 2.70
C ASP A 75 2.88 18.06 2.30
N PHE A 76 1.71 17.46 2.64
CA PHE A 76 1.45 16.05 2.44
C PHE A 76 0.12 15.77 1.76
N LEU A 77 0.10 14.70 0.97
CA LEU A 77 -1.08 14.04 0.47
C LEU A 77 -1.45 12.91 1.43
N ILE A 78 -2.68 12.93 1.96
CA ILE A 78 -3.14 11.93 2.92
C ILE A 78 -4.06 10.93 2.21
N ALA A 79 -3.64 9.66 2.22
CA ALA A 79 -4.47 8.52 1.88
C ALA A 79 -4.92 7.83 3.17
N THR A 80 -6.23 7.71 3.40
CA THR A 80 -6.77 6.90 4.50
C THR A 80 -7.82 5.93 3.99
N LYS A 81 -8.22 4.99 4.86
CA LYS A 81 -9.06 3.86 4.46
C LYS A 81 -10.17 3.60 5.46
N PHE A 82 -11.27 3.04 4.96
CA PHE A 82 -12.40 2.55 5.76
C PHE A 82 -12.78 1.13 5.30
N ASN A 83 -13.65 0.45 6.05
CA ASN A 83 -14.16 -0.86 5.66
C ASN A 83 -15.68 -0.98 5.84
N LEU A 84 -16.26 -1.90 5.06
CA LEU A 84 -17.68 -2.25 5.07
C LEU A 84 -17.92 -3.73 5.43
N ASN A 85 -16.90 -4.43 5.96
CA ASN A 85 -16.97 -5.88 6.23
C ASN A 85 -17.97 -6.26 7.34
N SER A 86 -18.21 -5.35 8.28
CA SER A 86 -19.30 -5.48 9.25
C SER A 86 -20.07 -4.17 9.27
N LEU A 87 -21.34 -4.22 8.93
CA LEU A 87 -22.23 -3.06 8.94
C LEU A 87 -22.92 -2.89 10.29
N ASP A 88 -22.99 -3.95 11.12
CA ASP A 88 -23.58 -3.93 12.46
C ASP A 88 -25.00 -3.32 12.51
N GLY A 89 -25.76 -3.51 11.42
CA GLY A 89 -27.10 -2.96 11.24
C GLY A 89 -27.16 -1.55 10.65
N GLU A 90 -26.04 -0.91 10.36
CA GLU A 90 -25.98 0.34 9.60
C GLU A 90 -26.15 0.09 8.10
N SER A 91 -26.63 1.09 7.36
CA SER A 91 -26.52 1.07 5.91
C SER A 91 -25.06 1.32 5.47
N PRO A 92 -24.62 0.83 4.28
CA PRO A 92 -23.32 1.18 3.73
C PRO A 92 -23.09 2.69 3.67
N ARG A 93 -24.12 3.47 3.32
CA ARG A 93 -24.08 4.94 3.29
C ARG A 93 -23.75 5.51 4.67
N ASP A 94 -24.52 5.14 5.70
CA ASP A 94 -24.33 5.70 7.04
C ASP A 94 -22.95 5.34 7.59
N ARG A 95 -22.49 4.11 7.34
CA ARG A 95 -21.15 3.66 7.71
C ARG A 95 -20.04 4.49 7.04
N ILE A 96 -20.14 4.77 5.73
CA ILE A 96 -19.17 5.57 4.97
C ILE A 96 -19.14 7.00 5.51
N MET A 97 -20.32 7.63 5.64
CA MET A 97 -20.42 9.01 6.09
C MET A 97 -19.88 9.18 7.52
N ARG A 98 -20.18 8.25 8.42
CA ARG A 98 -19.63 8.26 9.78
C ARG A 98 -18.11 8.09 9.78
N ASN A 99 -17.58 7.11 9.04
CA ASN A 99 -16.15 6.85 8.99
C ASN A 99 -15.35 8.04 8.45
N VAL A 100 -15.84 8.74 7.42
CA VAL A 100 -15.13 9.90 6.87
C VAL A 100 -15.09 11.04 7.87
N GLU A 101 -16.19 11.33 8.58
CA GLU A 101 -16.23 12.40 9.60
C GLU A 101 -15.29 12.08 10.77
N GLU A 102 -15.25 10.83 11.22
CA GLU A 102 -14.30 10.37 12.24
C GLU A 102 -12.85 10.54 11.77
N SER A 103 -12.53 10.16 10.51
CA SER A 103 -11.19 10.30 9.94
C SER A 103 -10.79 11.77 9.79
N LEU A 104 -11.67 12.64 9.27
CA LEU A 104 -11.43 14.08 9.16
C LEU A 104 -11.15 14.71 10.54
N THR A 105 -11.94 14.32 11.56
CA THR A 105 -11.75 14.78 12.92
C THR A 105 -10.40 14.37 13.50
N LYS A 106 -10.01 13.09 13.37
CA LYS A 106 -8.75 12.55 13.88
C LYS A 106 -7.54 13.13 13.14
N LEU A 107 -7.63 13.25 11.81
CA LEU A 107 -6.61 13.85 10.96
C LEU A 107 -6.52 15.37 11.08
N GLN A 108 -7.47 16.01 11.77
CA GLN A 108 -7.56 17.47 11.98
C GLN A 108 -7.49 18.23 10.65
N THR A 109 -8.26 17.77 9.66
CA THR A 109 -8.31 18.33 8.29
C THR A 109 -9.75 18.32 7.77
N ASP A 110 -10.04 19.22 6.85
CA ASP A 110 -11.35 19.30 6.18
C ASP A 110 -11.40 18.46 4.88
N VAL A 111 -10.23 17.94 4.44
CA VAL A 111 -10.12 17.20 3.18
C VAL A 111 -9.16 16.02 3.27
N ILE A 112 -9.56 14.89 2.68
CA ILE A 112 -8.74 13.69 2.45
C ILE A 112 -8.38 13.65 0.95
N ASP A 113 -7.10 13.48 0.63
CA ASP A 113 -6.64 13.47 -0.76
C ASP A 113 -7.03 12.17 -1.48
N LEU A 114 -6.91 11.01 -0.82
CA LEU A 114 -7.32 9.71 -1.34
C LEU A 114 -8.06 8.90 -0.27
N TYR A 115 -9.33 8.59 -0.50
CA TYR A 115 -10.14 7.79 0.42
C TYR A 115 -10.42 6.41 -0.15
N GLN A 116 -9.99 5.35 0.54
CA GLN A 116 -9.95 4.01 -0.03
C GLN A 116 -10.85 3.03 0.72
N ILE A 117 -11.52 2.14 0.00
CA ILE A 117 -12.11 0.93 0.60
C ILE A 117 -10.97 0.00 0.98
N HIS A 118 -10.85 -0.34 2.28
CA HIS A 118 -9.72 -1.12 2.81
C HIS A 118 -9.80 -2.61 2.47
N PHE A 119 -11.01 -3.15 2.55
CA PHE A 119 -11.30 -4.57 2.27
C PHE A 119 -12.53 -4.68 1.41
N ILE A 120 -12.59 -5.74 0.60
CA ILE A 120 -13.70 -6.02 -0.29
C ILE A 120 -15.00 -6.10 0.51
N PRO A 121 -16.02 -5.29 0.19
CA PRO A 121 -17.31 -5.34 0.85
C PRO A 121 -18.16 -6.49 0.28
N HIS A 122 -17.90 -7.71 0.71
CA HIS A 122 -18.65 -8.89 0.26
C HIS A 122 -20.15 -8.73 0.51
N GLY A 123 -20.96 -8.98 -0.52
CA GLY A 123 -22.41 -8.90 -0.46
C GLY A 123 -23.00 -7.49 -0.46
N VAL A 124 -22.19 -6.44 -0.60
CA VAL A 124 -22.64 -5.06 -0.77
C VAL A 124 -22.58 -4.70 -2.27
N PRO A 125 -23.71 -4.36 -2.91
CA PRO A 125 -23.73 -3.89 -4.29
C PRO A 125 -22.86 -2.66 -4.51
N HIS A 126 -22.25 -2.52 -5.69
CA HIS A 126 -21.38 -1.39 -6.01
C HIS A 126 -22.07 -0.03 -5.79
N GLU A 127 -23.34 0.07 -6.15
CA GLU A 127 -24.12 1.29 -6.04
C GLU A 127 -24.26 1.80 -4.61
N GLU A 128 -24.33 0.90 -3.65
CA GLU A 128 -24.53 1.24 -2.23
C GLU A 128 -23.30 1.91 -1.60
N TYR A 129 -22.11 1.74 -2.18
CA TYR A 129 -20.90 2.43 -1.69
C TYR A 129 -20.36 3.47 -2.66
N LEU A 130 -20.49 3.29 -3.98
CA LEU A 130 -20.03 4.28 -4.97
C LEU A 130 -20.83 5.58 -4.89
N GLY A 131 -22.15 5.53 -4.68
CA GLY A 131 -22.98 6.71 -4.51
C GLY A 131 -22.52 7.60 -3.36
N PRO A 132 -22.44 7.09 -2.12
CA PRO A 132 -21.87 7.83 -0.98
C PRO A 132 -20.47 8.38 -1.21
N LEU A 133 -19.57 7.60 -1.81
CA LEU A 133 -18.22 8.07 -2.14
C LEU A 133 -18.23 9.23 -3.13
N ASN A 134 -19.08 9.15 -4.17
CA ASN A 134 -19.28 10.25 -5.11
C ASN A 134 -19.84 11.51 -4.45
N ASP A 135 -20.73 11.37 -3.47
CA ASP A 135 -21.24 12.51 -2.70
C ASP A 135 -20.11 13.20 -1.93
N LEU A 136 -19.22 12.43 -1.27
CA LEU A 136 -18.04 12.97 -0.57
C LEU A 136 -17.08 13.73 -1.49
N VAL A 137 -16.92 13.25 -2.73
CA VAL A 137 -16.12 13.96 -3.75
C VAL A 137 -16.80 15.26 -4.15
N LYS A 138 -18.11 15.25 -4.39
CA LYS A 138 -18.89 16.46 -4.73
C LYS A 138 -18.95 17.49 -3.61
N GLU A 139 -18.95 17.03 -2.34
CA GLU A 139 -18.89 17.89 -1.16
C GLU A 139 -17.49 18.46 -0.93
N GLY A 140 -16.46 17.96 -1.62
CA GLY A 140 -15.06 18.37 -1.47
C GLY A 140 -14.38 17.84 -0.20
N LYS A 141 -15.01 16.93 0.54
CA LYS A 141 -14.40 16.26 1.69
C LYS A 141 -13.33 15.25 1.31
N VAL A 142 -13.46 14.69 0.10
CA VAL A 142 -12.54 13.72 -0.50
C VAL A 142 -12.19 14.21 -1.89
N ARG A 143 -10.89 14.20 -2.26
CA ARG A 143 -10.50 14.58 -3.61
C ARG A 143 -10.67 13.42 -4.59
N TYR A 144 -10.17 12.24 -4.20
CA TYR A 144 -10.21 11.04 -5.03
C TYR A 144 -10.57 9.81 -4.21
N VAL A 145 -11.15 8.83 -4.86
CA VAL A 145 -11.50 7.54 -4.26
C VAL A 145 -10.67 6.42 -4.86
N GLY A 146 -10.37 5.41 -4.05
CA GLY A 146 -9.62 4.23 -4.44
C GLY A 146 -10.08 2.99 -3.70
N GLU A 147 -9.44 1.88 -3.97
CA GLU A 147 -9.73 0.63 -3.28
C GLU A 147 -8.45 -0.13 -2.93
N CYS A 148 -8.58 -1.12 -2.02
CA CYS A 148 -7.54 -2.06 -1.66
C CYS A 148 -8.00 -3.49 -1.84
N ASN A 149 -7.07 -4.36 -2.23
CA ASN A 149 -7.28 -5.81 -2.30
C ASN A 149 -8.29 -6.27 -3.34
N TYR A 150 -8.64 -5.45 -4.33
CA TYR A 150 -9.49 -5.88 -5.45
C TYR A 150 -8.65 -6.65 -6.48
N SER A 151 -9.31 -7.60 -7.16
CA SER A 151 -8.82 -8.16 -8.41
C SER A 151 -9.09 -7.19 -9.56
N GLY A 152 -8.43 -7.39 -10.71
CA GLY A 152 -8.62 -6.54 -11.89
C GLY A 152 -10.07 -6.56 -12.38
N TRP A 153 -10.73 -7.73 -12.44
CA TRP A 153 -12.13 -7.82 -12.83
C TRP A 153 -13.08 -7.05 -11.90
N ARG A 154 -12.82 -7.09 -10.57
CA ARG A 154 -13.66 -6.37 -9.60
C ARG A 154 -13.46 -4.86 -9.68
N HIS A 155 -12.23 -4.41 -9.86
CA HIS A 155 -11.94 -2.99 -10.11
C HIS A 155 -12.65 -2.52 -11.37
N ALA A 156 -12.53 -3.27 -12.47
CA ALA A 156 -13.18 -2.97 -13.75
C ALA A 156 -14.71 -2.91 -13.61
N ASP A 157 -15.32 -3.86 -12.89
CA ASP A 157 -16.78 -3.90 -12.68
C ASP A 157 -17.26 -2.72 -11.82
N ALA A 158 -16.52 -2.36 -10.77
CA ALA A 158 -16.84 -1.19 -9.95
C ALA A 158 -16.73 0.12 -10.76
N ASN A 159 -15.68 0.31 -11.57
CA ASN A 159 -15.51 1.49 -12.39
C ASN A 159 -16.54 1.55 -13.53
N ARG A 160 -16.93 0.41 -14.14
CA ARG A 160 -18.05 0.34 -15.07
C ARG A 160 -19.36 0.80 -14.39
N ALA A 161 -19.64 0.32 -13.17
CA ALA A 161 -20.83 0.73 -12.41
C ALA A 161 -20.81 2.22 -12.03
N ALA A 162 -19.62 2.79 -11.79
CA ALA A 162 -19.45 4.23 -11.57
C ALA A 162 -19.74 5.03 -12.83
N ASP A 163 -19.18 4.63 -13.99
CA ASP A 163 -19.35 5.30 -15.26
C ASP A 163 -20.83 5.34 -15.71
N GLU A 164 -21.55 4.21 -15.62
CA GLU A 164 -22.96 4.11 -15.94
C GLU A 164 -23.85 5.08 -15.15
N ARG A 165 -23.40 5.57 -14.00
CA ARG A 165 -24.12 6.48 -13.11
C ARG A 165 -23.53 7.90 -13.05
N GLY A 166 -22.42 8.14 -13.74
CA GLY A 166 -21.68 9.41 -13.66
C GLY A 166 -21.11 9.66 -12.27
N PHE A 167 -20.68 8.59 -11.56
CA PHE A 167 -20.01 8.68 -10.28
C PHE A 167 -18.50 8.77 -10.44
N ALA A 168 -17.82 9.27 -9.41
CA ALA A 168 -16.36 9.28 -9.34
C ALA A 168 -15.82 7.84 -9.40
N PRO A 169 -14.92 7.50 -10.35
CA PRO A 169 -14.31 6.18 -10.44
C PRO A 169 -13.21 5.99 -9.40
N PHE A 170 -12.85 4.75 -9.11
CA PHE A 170 -11.61 4.44 -8.41
C PHE A 170 -10.40 4.80 -9.29
N VAL A 171 -9.54 5.66 -8.77
CA VAL A 171 -8.34 6.14 -9.48
C VAL A 171 -7.08 5.36 -9.10
N SER A 172 -7.17 4.55 -8.05
CA SER A 172 -6.05 3.75 -7.55
C SER A 172 -6.48 2.41 -6.99
N SER A 173 -5.55 1.46 -7.06
CA SER A 173 -5.63 0.15 -6.42
C SER A 173 -4.43 -0.05 -5.50
N GLN A 174 -4.66 -0.51 -4.26
CA GLN A 174 -3.60 -0.78 -3.29
C GLN A 174 -3.59 -2.25 -2.90
N ASN A 175 -2.58 -3.01 -3.34
CA ASN A 175 -2.49 -4.45 -3.14
C ASN A 175 -1.11 -4.89 -2.62
N ASN A 176 -1.08 -6.10 -2.04
CA ASN A 176 0.19 -6.75 -1.70
C ASN A 176 0.98 -7.02 -2.98
N TYR A 177 2.19 -6.46 -3.05
CA TYR A 177 3.08 -6.68 -4.19
C TYR A 177 4.54 -6.52 -3.79
N SER A 178 5.34 -7.54 -4.11
CA SER A 178 6.78 -7.58 -3.85
C SER A 178 7.40 -8.69 -4.69
N LEU A 179 8.73 -8.78 -4.74
CA LEU A 179 9.45 -9.90 -5.36
C LEU A 179 9.06 -11.29 -4.81
N MET A 180 8.42 -11.33 -3.64
CA MET A 180 7.95 -12.57 -2.99
C MET A 180 6.44 -12.77 -3.09
N HIS A 181 5.70 -11.84 -3.70
CA HIS A 181 4.25 -11.92 -3.89
C HIS A 181 3.86 -11.17 -5.17
N ARG A 182 3.61 -11.91 -6.25
CA ARG A 182 3.50 -11.39 -7.62
C ARG A 182 2.13 -11.59 -8.28
N GLN A 183 1.14 -12.06 -7.54
CA GLN A 183 -0.19 -12.42 -8.05
C GLN A 183 -0.86 -11.29 -8.86
N VAL A 184 -0.65 -10.04 -8.47
CA VAL A 184 -1.24 -8.87 -9.17
C VAL A 184 -0.79 -8.74 -10.62
N GLU A 185 0.32 -9.38 -11.02
CA GLU A 185 0.84 -9.38 -12.39
C GLU A 185 -0.03 -10.18 -13.37
N LEU A 186 -0.85 -11.11 -12.86
CA LEU A 186 -1.72 -11.93 -13.72
C LEU A 186 -2.82 -11.12 -14.40
N GLU A 187 -3.35 -10.10 -13.69
CA GLU A 187 -4.54 -9.40 -14.14
C GLU A 187 -4.54 -7.91 -13.75
N LEU A 188 -4.40 -7.61 -12.46
CA LEU A 188 -4.61 -6.27 -11.92
C LEU A 188 -3.56 -5.27 -12.40
N LEU A 189 -2.29 -5.62 -12.36
CA LEU A 189 -1.21 -4.70 -12.74
C LEU A 189 -1.23 -4.36 -14.25
N PRO A 190 -1.44 -5.32 -15.18
CA PRO A 190 -1.72 -5.03 -16.59
C PRO A 190 -2.93 -4.12 -16.78
N TYR A 191 -4.04 -4.40 -16.09
CA TYR A 191 -5.24 -3.57 -16.14
C TYR A 191 -4.95 -2.13 -15.68
N CYS A 192 -4.28 -1.95 -14.54
CA CYS A 192 -3.90 -0.62 -14.04
C CYS A 192 -3.03 0.14 -15.06
N THR A 193 -2.11 -0.56 -15.73
CA THR A 193 -1.24 0.03 -16.74
C THR A 193 -2.04 0.52 -17.95
N GLU A 194 -2.96 -0.30 -18.46
CA GLU A 194 -3.77 0.01 -19.65
C GLU A 194 -4.76 1.15 -19.40
N HIS A 195 -5.33 1.22 -18.18
CA HIS A 195 -6.38 2.17 -17.83
C HIS A 195 -5.89 3.37 -17.01
N ASN A 196 -4.58 3.59 -16.88
CA ASN A 196 -4.00 4.69 -16.08
C ASN A 196 -4.51 4.73 -14.63
N ILE A 197 -4.69 3.55 -14.00
CA ILE A 197 -5.01 3.44 -12.58
C ILE A 197 -3.70 3.44 -11.80
N GLY A 198 -3.60 4.30 -10.77
CA GLY A 198 -2.42 4.35 -9.91
C GLY A 198 -2.31 3.10 -9.05
N PHE A 199 -1.18 2.38 -9.12
CA PHE A 199 -0.97 1.20 -8.30
C PHE A 199 -0.08 1.52 -7.11
N LEU A 200 -0.51 1.11 -5.90
CA LEU A 200 0.14 1.39 -4.62
C LEU A 200 0.52 0.07 -3.93
N PRO A 201 1.70 -0.52 -4.19
CA PRO A 201 2.12 -1.75 -3.54
C PRO A 201 2.32 -1.55 -2.03
N TYR A 202 1.67 -2.38 -1.20
CA TYR A 202 1.97 -2.50 0.21
C TYR A 202 2.77 -3.79 0.49
N PHE A 203 3.49 -3.86 1.63
CA PHE A 203 4.47 -4.91 1.96
C PHE A 203 5.57 -5.10 0.89
N PRO A 204 6.15 -4.03 0.39
CA PRO A 204 7.15 -4.09 -0.69
C PRO A 204 8.37 -4.93 -0.31
N LEU A 205 8.64 -5.06 0.99
CA LEU A 205 9.75 -5.81 1.56
C LEU A 205 9.34 -7.18 2.12
N ALA A 206 8.17 -7.72 1.72
CA ALA A 206 7.65 -8.99 2.22
C ALA A 206 7.73 -9.10 3.76
N GLY A 207 7.17 -8.10 4.46
CA GLY A 207 7.18 -8.04 5.93
C GLY A 207 8.53 -7.71 6.56
N GLY A 208 9.54 -7.43 5.77
CA GLY A 208 10.93 -7.18 6.18
C GLY A 208 11.93 -8.23 5.69
N TRP A 209 11.46 -9.25 4.94
CA TRP A 209 12.32 -10.29 4.37
C TRP A 209 13.37 -9.71 3.42
N LEU A 210 12.98 -8.78 2.55
CA LEU A 210 13.84 -8.15 1.54
C LEU A 210 14.66 -6.94 2.08
N THR A 211 14.86 -6.85 3.39
CA THR A 211 15.72 -5.79 3.99
C THR A 211 17.20 -6.14 4.01
N GLY A 212 17.58 -7.36 3.61
CA GLY A 212 18.94 -7.87 3.71
C GLY A 212 19.31 -8.48 5.08
N LYS A 213 18.53 -8.24 6.13
CA LYS A 213 18.81 -8.73 7.50
C LYS A 213 18.89 -10.26 7.62
N TYR A 214 18.27 -10.97 6.69
CA TYR A 214 18.14 -12.43 6.70
C TYR A 214 18.94 -13.13 5.59
N ALA A 215 19.64 -12.36 4.74
CA ALA A 215 20.35 -12.89 3.56
C ALA A 215 21.45 -13.90 3.91
N ALA A 216 22.16 -13.71 4.99
CA ALA A 216 23.27 -14.58 5.41
C ALA A 216 22.86 -15.75 6.33
N GLY A 217 21.57 -16.15 6.35
CA GLY A 217 21.08 -17.20 7.25
C GLY A 217 20.95 -16.77 8.70
N ALA A 218 20.84 -15.47 8.96
CA ALA A 218 20.61 -14.95 10.30
C ALA A 218 19.30 -15.48 10.89
N GLU A 219 19.27 -15.71 12.20
CA GLU A 219 18.08 -16.14 12.91
C GLU A 219 16.97 -15.07 12.83
N VAL A 220 15.74 -15.52 12.58
CA VAL A 220 14.55 -14.66 12.62
C VAL A 220 14.12 -14.48 14.07
N PRO A 221 14.13 -13.23 14.61
CA PRO A 221 13.64 -12.98 15.96
C PRO A 221 12.19 -13.40 16.13
N GLY A 222 11.79 -13.89 17.30
CA GLY A 222 10.40 -14.22 17.61
C GLY A 222 9.41 -13.02 17.50
N SER A 223 9.95 -11.80 17.51
CA SER A 223 9.21 -10.54 17.27
C SER A 223 9.00 -10.21 15.77
N ALA A 224 9.61 -10.97 14.85
CA ALA A 224 9.43 -10.77 13.43
C ALA A 224 7.99 -11.05 13.01
N ARG A 225 7.57 -10.43 11.89
CA ARG A 225 6.23 -10.71 11.33
C ARG A 225 6.12 -12.19 10.96
N ARG A 226 4.95 -12.78 11.15
CA ARG A 226 4.65 -14.19 10.80
C ARG A 226 5.11 -14.56 9.38
N MET A 227 4.91 -13.67 8.41
CA MET A 227 5.37 -13.84 7.02
C MET A 227 6.88 -14.11 6.93
N VAL A 228 7.71 -13.39 7.70
CA VAL A 228 9.17 -13.59 7.69
C VAL A 228 9.53 -14.99 8.19
N GLY A 229 8.86 -15.49 9.24
CA GLY A 229 9.05 -16.85 9.74
C GLY A 229 8.66 -17.92 8.71
N GLN A 230 7.60 -17.70 7.95
CA GLN A 230 7.17 -18.59 6.86
C GLN A 230 8.21 -18.63 5.73
N LEU A 231 8.70 -17.46 5.27
CA LEU A 231 9.73 -17.36 4.25
C LEU A 231 11.06 -17.96 4.71
N GLN A 232 11.43 -17.79 5.98
CA GLN A 232 12.63 -18.43 6.56
C GLN A 232 12.55 -19.97 6.53
N GLY A 233 11.36 -20.54 6.72
CA GLY A 233 11.11 -21.98 6.62
C GLY A 233 11.15 -22.53 5.19
N ASP A 234 11.05 -21.66 4.18
CA ASP A 234 10.99 -22.02 2.77
C ASP A 234 12.37 -21.99 2.12
N GLU A 235 12.85 -23.15 1.64
CA GLU A 235 14.17 -23.28 0.99
C GLU A 235 14.26 -22.45 -0.30
N ARG A 236 13.18 -22.42 -1.10
CA ARG A 236 13.10 -21.63 -2.33
C ARG A 236 13.19 -20.13 -2.02
N ALA A 237 12.43 -19.67 -1.03
CA ALA A 237 12.46 -18.25 -0.63
C ALA A 237 13.86 -17.82 -0.14
N ARG A 238 14.57 -18.69 0.61
CA ARG A 238 15.96 -18.42 1.00
C ARG A 238 16.91 -18.37 -0.19
N ALA A 239 16.78 -19.32 -1.13
CA ALA A 239 17.60 -19.36 -2.33
C ALA A 239 17.36 -18.11 -3.21
N VAL A 240 16.10 -17.67 -3.38
CA VAL A 240 15.75 -16.43 -4.09
C VAL A 240 16.37 -15.23 -3.39
N LEU A 241 16.21 -15.08 -2.07
CA LEU A 241 16.80 -13.97 -1.32
C LEU A 241 18.31 -13.90 -1.51
N SER A 242 19.01 -15.04 -1.40
CA SER A 242 20.48 -15.10 -1.58
C SER A 242 20.92 -14.65 -2.97
N ARG A 243 20.19 -15.04 -4.01
CA ARG A 243 20.46 -14.65 -5.40
C ARG A 243 20.17 -13.17 -5.66
N LEU A 244 19.08 -12.63 -5.09
CA LEU A 244 18.75 -11.21 -5.17
C LEU A 244 19.80 -10.35 -4.47
N ASP A 245 20.26 -10.78 -3.29
CA ASP A 245 21.30 -10.10 -2.53
C ASP A 245 22.63 -10.08 -3.29
N ALA A 246 23.03 -11.22 -3.88
CA ALA A 246 24.22 -11.29 -4.73
C ALA A 246 24.11 -10.36 -5.93
N TYR A 247 22.97 -10.37 -6.64
CA TYR A 247 22.73 -9.50 -7.79
C TYR A 247 22.82 -8.02 -7.41
N ALA A 248 22.17 -7.61 -6.31
CA ALA A 248 22.23 -6.23 -5.83
C ALA A 248 23.65 -5.81 -5.49
N ASN A 249 24.42 -6.65 -4.78
CA ASN A 249 25.79 -6.38 -4.40
C ASN A 249 26.73 -6.25 -5.63
N GLU A 250 26.54 -7.06 -6.68
CA GLU A 250 27.28 -6.95 -7.95
C GLU A 250 27.08 -5.60 -8.64
N HIS A 251 25.90 -4.96 -8.41
CA HIS A 251 25.55 -3.63 -8.94
C HIS A 251 25.87 -2.48 -7.96
N GLY A 252 26.47 -2.76 -6.80
CA GLY A 252 26.84 -1.74 -5.80
C GLY A 252 25.67 -1.26 -4.93
N HIS A 253 24.58 -2.05 -4.86
CA HIS A 253 23.35 -1.76 -4.13
C HIS A 253 23.05 -2.85 -3.10
N THR A 254 22.02 -2.61 -2.29
CA THR A 254 21.48 -3.59 -1.35
C THR A 254 20.25 -4.28 -1.92
N VAL A 255 19.86 -5.43 -1.36
CA VAL A 255 18.61 -6.11 -1.74
C VAL A 255 17.37 -5.24 -1.41
N LEU A 256 17.46 -4.34 -0.44
CA LEU A 256 16.43 -3.35 -0.15
C LEU A 256 16.27 -2.38 -1.32
N ASP A 257 17.38 -1.82 -1.84
CA ASP A 257 17.36 -0.94 -3.01
C ASP A 257 16.77 -1.67 -4.22
N LEU A 258 17.17 -2.94 -4.44
CA LEU A 258 16.69 -3.75 -5.53
C LEU A 258 15.17 -4.00 -5.46
N ALA A 259 14.64 -4.29 -4.27
CA ALA A 259 13.21 -4.54 -4.08
C ALA A 259 12.36 -3.31 -4.45
N PHE A 260 12.81 -2.11 -4.10
CA PHE A 260 12.12 -0.88 -4.47
C PHE A 260 12.31 -0.53 -5.95
N ALA A 261 13.54 -0.62 -6.47
CA ALA A 261 13.85 -0.33 -7.87
C ALA A 261 13.04 -1.24 -8.80
N TRP A 262 12.90 -2.51 -8.47
CA TRP A 262 12.09 -3.46 -9.22
C TRP A 262 10.60 -3.08 -9.24
N LEU A 263 10.01 -2.74 -8.09
CA LEU A 263 8.62 -2.26 -8.03
C LEU A 263 8.43 -0.99 -8.86
N LEU A 264 9.35 -0.05 -8.76
CA LEU A 264 9.29 1.22 -9.49
C LEU A 264 9.55 1.07 -11.00
N ALA A 265 10.12 -0.06 -11.45
CA ALA A 265 10.25 -0.38 -12.86
C ALA A 265 8.91 -0.70 -13.56
N HIS A 266 7.83 -0.91 -12.80
CA HIS A 266 6.49 -1.09 -13.35
C HIS A 266 5.77 0.25 -13.55
N PRO A 267 5.29 0.56 -14.77
CA PRO A 267 4.71 1.88 -15.09
C PRO A 267 3.49 2.26 -14.25
N ALA A 268 2.62 1.29 -13.90
CA ALA A 268 1.44 1.54 -13.09
C ALA A 268 1.76 1.89 -11.62
N VAL A 269 2.95 1.52 -11.10
CA VAL A 269 3.34 1.81 -9.73
C VAL A 269 3.58 3.31 -9.57
N SER A 270 2.65 3.97 -8.90
CA SER A 270 2.74 5.41 -8.62
C SER A 270 3.57 5.71 -7.39
N SER A 271 3.40 4.92 -6.31
CA SER A 271 4.13 5.07 -5.05
C SER A 271 4.20 3.75 -4.30
N VAL A 272 5.38 3.39 -3.83
CA VAL A 272 5.59 2.18 -3.01
C VAL A 272 5.33 2.51 -1.55
N ILE A 273 4.36 1.86 -0.91
CA ILE A 273 3.98 2.14 0.48
C ILE A 273 4.89 1.36 1.43
N ALA A 274 5.84 2.07 2.02
CA ALA A 274 6.84 1.51 2.93
C ALA A 274 6.64 1.98 4.36
N GLY A 275 6.57 1.03 5.31
CA GLY A 275 6.54 1.34 6.73
C GLY A 275 7.92 1.77 7.25
N ALA A 276 7.94 2.76 8.15
CA ALA A 276 9.14 3.15 8.88
C ALA A 276 8.78 3.41 10.35
N MET A 277 9.73 3.18 11.24
CA MET A 277 9.62 3.44 12.69
C MET A 277 10.66 4.45 13.17
N THR A 278 11.68 4.73 12.36
CA THR A 278 12.76 5.69 12.69
C THR A 278 13.09 6.58 11.50
N GLU A 279 13.74 7.70 11.78
CA GLU A 279 14.21 8.66 10.78
C GLU A 279 15.22 8.02 9.80
N GLU A 280 16.06 7.11 10.30
CA GLU A 280 17.04 6.38 9.48
C GLU A 280 16.34 5.44 8.49
N GLN A 281 15.24 4.78 8.91
CA GLN A 281 14.45 3.95 8.01
C GLN A 281 13.75 4.78 6.93
N VAL A 282 13.24 5.95 7.27
CA VAL A 282 12.67 6.89 6.29
C VAL A 282 13.74 7.32 5.28
N ALA A 283 14.92 7.72 5.76
CA ALA A 283 16.03 8.13 4.90
C ALA A 283 16.51 6.99 4.00
N GLY A 284 16.63 5.77 4.55
CA GLY A 284 16.99 4.57 3.81
C GLY A 284 15.98 4.24 2.71
N ASN A 285 14.68 4.24 3.04
CA ASN A 285 13.63 4.02 2.05
C ASN A 285 13.64 5.09 0.94
N ALA A 286 13.83 6.37 1.30
CA ALA A 286 13.87 7.46 0.33
C ALA A 286 15.06 7.34 -0.64
N ALA A 287 16.23 6.90 -0.15
CA ALA A 287 17.44 6.73 -0.96
C ALA A 287 17.29 5.66 -2.04
N THR A 288 16.41 4.66 -1.84
CA THR A 288 16.16 3.60 -2.84
C THR A 288 15.60 4.13 -4.16
N SER A 289 15.02 5.34 -4.17
CA SER A 289 14.48 5.98 -5.37
C SER A 289 15.54 6.42 -6.40
N ASP A 290 16.81 6.28 -6.07
CA ASP A 290 17.91 6.72 -6.93
C ASP A 290 18.32 5.64 -7.96
N TRP A 291 17.97 4.36 -7.72
CA TRP A 291 18.24 3.28 -8.66
C TRP A 291 17.02 2.98 -9.54
N MET A 292 17.18 3.18 -10.84
CA MET A 292 16.16 2.88 -11.85
C MET A 292 16.66 1.69 -12.70
N LEU A 293 15.97 0.55 -12.61
CA LEU A 293 16.33 -0.63 -13.41
C LEU A 293 16.04 -0.39 -14.90
N SER A 294 16.98 -0.78 -15.74
CA SER A 294 16.71 -0.94 -17.17
C SER A 294 15.75 -2.13 -17.42
N PRO A 295 15.12 -2.23 -18.60
CA PRO A 295 14.30 -3.39 -18.95
C PRO A 295 15.07 -4.72 -18.80
N GLU A 296 16.34 -4.75 -19.21
CA GLU A 296 17.20 -5.93 -19.13
C GLU A 296 17.53 -6.31 -17.68
N GLU A 297 17.80 -5.32 -16.83
CA GLU A 297 18.01 -5.55 -15.39
C GLU A 297 16.74 -6.06 -14.72
N ARG A 298 15.57 -5.49 -15.06
CA ARG A 298 14.28 -5.98 -14.56
C ARG A 298 14.06 -7.44 -14.95
N ASP A 299 14.26 -7.79 -16.23
CA ASP A 299 14.10 -9.16 -16.73
C ASP A 299 15.06 -10.15 -16.02
N ALA A 300 16.29 -9.72 -15.72
CA ALA A 300 17.24 -10.50 -14.93
C ALA A 300 16.74 -10.75 -13.50
N VAL A 301 16.19 -9.73 -12.84
CA VAL A 301 15.59 -9.85 -11.50
C VAL A 301 14.35 -10.73 -11.53
N ASP A 302 13.50 -10.60 -12.56
CA ASP A 302 12.34 -11.46 -12.79
C ASP A 302 12.72 -12.93 -12.92
N ALA A 303 13.82 -13.24 -13.62
CA ALA A 303 14.35 -14.59 -13.73
C ALA A 303 14.91 -15.15 -12.40
N ILE A 304 15.43 -14.29 -11.52
CA ILE A 304 15.87 -14.68 -10.18
C ILE A 304 14.68 -15.02 -9.29
N ALA A 305 13.67 -14.17 -9.29
CA ALA A 305 12.44 -14.29 -8.50
C ALA A 305 11.31 -14.95 -9.30
N ALA A 306 11.65 -15.87 -10.20
CA ALA A 306 10.69 -16.50 -11.11
C ALA A 306 9.52 -17.10 -10.32
N TRP A 307 8.32 -16.69 -10.71
CA TRP A 307 7.05 -17.17 -10.17
C TRP A 307 6.32 -17.90 -11.30
N ASP A 308 5.79 -19.07 -10.99
CA ASP A 308 5.15 -19.95 -11.99
C ASP A 308 3.63 -19.76 -12.09
N GLY A 309 3.06 -18.83 -11.30
CA GLY A 309 1.64 -18.54 -11.33
C GLY A 309 0.76 -19.60 -10.67
N THR A 310 1.34 -20.54 -9.91
CA THR A 310 0.56 -21.60 -9.25
C THR A 310 -0.16 -21.11 -8.01
N ASP A 311 -1.35 -21.68 -7.76
CA ASP A 311 -2.22 -21.32 -6.63
C ASP A 311 -1.60 -21.57 -5.24
N GLU A 312 -0.62 -22.48 -5.13
CA GLU A 312 0.09 -22.75 -3.88
C GLU A 312 0.86 -21.52 -3.35
N GLU A 313 1.30 -20.62 -4.23
CA GLU A 313 1.93 -19.37 -3.81
C GLU A 313 0.89 -18.32 -3.38
N VAL A 314 -0.31 -18.35 -3.92
CA VAL A 314 -1.43 -17.46 -3.59
C VAL A 314 -1.94 -17.72 -2.17
N GLU A 315 -2.08 -18.98 -1.78
CA GLU A 315 -2.57 -19.37 -0.45
C GLU A 315 -1.53 -19.17 0.67
N ARG A 316 -0.23 -19.21 0.34
CA ARG A 316 0.86 -19.13 1.34
C ARG A 316 0.84 -17.87 2.20
N PHE A 317 0.35 -16.76 1.70
CA PHE A 317 0.46 -15.46 2.38
C PHE A 317 -0.86 -14.92 2.95
N GLY A 318 -1.99 -15.60 2.75
CA GLY A 318 -3.24 -15.39 3.48
C GLY A 318 -3.87 -13.98 3.39
N MET A 319 -3.40 -13.16 2.46
CA MET A 319 -3.95 -11.85 2.16
C MET A 319 -4.24 -11.77 0.65
N GLY A 320 -4.90 -12.82 0.16
CA GLY A 320 -5.33 -12.89 -1.23
C GLY A 320 -6.44 -11.88 -1.50
N ALA A 321 -6.25 -11.08 -2.54
CA ALA A 321 -7.37 -10.47 -3.22
C ALA A 321 -8.35 -11.55 -3.61
N ASP A 322 -9.62 -11.34 -3.34
CA ASP A 322 -10.79 -11.97 -4.01
C ASP A 322 -10.68 -13.46 -4.42
N VAL A 323 -10.08 -14.31 -3.60
CA VAL A 323 -10.31 -15.74 -3.77
C VAL A 323 -11.73 -16.00 -3.21
N PRO A 324 -12.71 -16.43 -4.01
CA PRO A 324 -14.02 -16.78 -3.50
C PRO A 324 -13.81 -17.87 -2.45
N GLN A 325 -14.08 -17.58 -1.19
CA GLN A 325 -14.18 -18.64 -0.20
C GLN A 325 -15.29 -19.56 -0.68
N ALA A 326 -14.93 -20.82 -0.94
CA ALA A 326 -15.94 -21.82 -1.27
C ALA A 326 -17.02 -21.79 -0.17
N PRO A 327 -18.30 -21.81 -0.54
CA PRO A 327 -19.36 -21.79 0.46
C PRO A 327 -19.13 -22.95 1.43
N VAL A 328 -18.97 -22.61 2.71
CA VAL A 328 -18.93 -23.59 3.78
C VAL A 328 -20.24 -24.36 3.70
N ARG A 329 -20.16 -25.65 3.31
CA ARG A 329 -21.29 -26.54 3.26
C ARG A 329 -21.69 -27.02 4.66
#